data_7a43173e6c4ac85b25b0e96e94e275b1
#
_entry.id   7a43173e6c4ac85b25b0e96e94e275b1
#
_cell.length_a   1.000
_cell.length_b   1.000
_cell.length_c   1.000
_cell.angle_alpha   90.00
_cell.angle_beta   90.00
_cell.angle_gamma   90.00
#
_symmetry.space_group_name_H-M   'P 1'
#
loop_
_entity.id
_entity.type
_entity.pdbx_description
1 polymer ?
#
loop_
_entity_poly.entity_id
_entity_poly.type
_entity_poly.pdbx_seq_one_letter_code
_entity_poly.pdbx_strand_id
1 'polypeptide(L)'
;MNPSIQVKKTIRLFVFALACFAISPMAQTVSPPPDGGYPDKNTAEGDDALFNLAGGRHNTAVGFEALFSDTIGSDNTAIGANALLSNTIGIRNTATGADALANNTDGNSNTADGVRALLHNTTGFDNTATGLQALFRNSIGSGNTADGSDALFANTTGSANTANGAGALLHNRTGSGNTGIGNGALFSNIGGSNNIALGDLGGADLTGDNNIVIGNQGVAGESNTIRIGDQQTQTTTFVAGISGVPVEAT
;
A
#
# COMPACT_ATOMS: atom_id res chain seq x y z
N MET A 1 -63.15 -23.73 44.37
CA MET A 1 -62.01 -23.45 43.46
C MET A 1 -60.71 -23.74 44.21
N ASN A 2 -59.92 -24.63 43.69
CA ASN A 2 -58.75 -25.14 44.39
C ASN A 2 -57.58 -24.12 44.31
N PRO A 3 -57.06 -23.53 45.41
CA PRO A 3 -56.06 -22.47 45.40
C PRO A 3 -54.72 -22.87 44.74
N SER A 4 -54.47 -24.18 44.66
CA SER A 4 -53.25 -24.69 43.98
C SER A 4 -53.21 -24.49 42.47
N ILE A 5 -54.38 -24.26 41.82
CA ILE A 5 -54.46 -24.03 40.38
C ILE A 5 -54.13 -22.57 40.03
N GLN A 6 -54.45 -21.64 40.90
CA GLN A 6 -54.17 -20.21 40.69
C GLN A 6 -52.65 -19.90 40.80
N VAL A 7 -51.95 -20.51 41.75
CA VAL A 7 -50.53 -20.32 41.92
C VAL A 7 -49.70 -20.88 40.74
N LYS A 8 -50.15 -22.01 40.15
CA LYS A 8 -49.52 -22.58 38.96
C LYS A 8 -49.69 -21.73 37.71
N LYS A 9 -50.85 -21.06 37.56
CA LYS A 9 -51.09 -20.15 36.43
C LYS A 9 -50.27 -18.85 36.54
N THR A 10 -50.14 -18.31 37.74
CA THR A 10 -49.36 -17.08 37.99
C THR A 10 -47.88 -17.33 37.82
N ILE A 11 -47.34 -18.47 38.24
CA ILE A 11 -45.93 -18.83 38.07
C ILE A 11 -45.61 -19.06 36.56
N ARG A 12 -46.50 -19.70 35.79
CA ARG A 12 -46.27 -19.87 34.37
C ARG A 12 -46.33 -18.55 33.58
N LEU A 13 -47.12 -17.59 33.99
CA LEU A 13 -47.20 -16.27 33.36
C LEU A 13 -45.90 -15.46 33.70
N PHE A 14 -45.40 -15.58 34.93
CA PHE A 14 -44.18 -14.86 35.38
C PHE A 14 -42.93 -15.44 34.73
N VAL A 15 -42.85 -16.76 34.53
CA VAL A 15 -41.71 -17.40 33.84
C VAL A 15 -41.73 -17.06 32.33
N PHE A 16 -42.92 -16.91 31.70
CA PHE A 16 -43.01 -16.50 30.31
C PHE A 16 -42.66 -14.99 30.10
N ALA A 17 -43.04 -14.15 31.05
CA ALA A 17 -42.66 -12.72 31.00
C ALA A 17 -41.16 -12.52 31.24
N LEU A 18 -40.51 -13.33 32.10
CA LEU A 18 -39.08 -13.26 32.36
C LEU A 18 -38.26 -13.84 31.19
N ALA A 19 -38.79 -14.83 30.47
CA ALA A 19 -38.13 -15.40 29.29
C ALA A 19 -38.20 -14.46 28.07
N CYS A 20 -39.23 -13.60 27.95
CA CYS A 20 -39.28 -12.59 26.89
C CYS A 20 -38.34 -11.41 27.10
N PHE A 21 -37.95 -11.13 28.36
CA PHE A 21 -36.95 -10.07 28.63
C PHE A 21 -35.50 -10.56 28.47
N ALA A 22 -35.25 -11.86 28.42
CA ALA A 22 -33.93 -12.45 28.28
C ALA A 22 -33.49 -12.67 26.82
N ILE A 23 -34.32 -12.30 25.83
CA ILE A 23 -34.02 -12.37 24.39
C ILE A 23 -34.19 -10.98 23.79
N SER A 24 -33.79 -9.93 24.46
CA SER A 24 -33.32 -8.76 23.78
C SER A 24 -31.95 -9.15 23.19
N PRO A 25 -31.77 -9.12 21.86
CA PRO A 25 -30.40 -9.14 21.37
C PRO A 25 -29.70 -8.02 22.16
N MET A 26 -28.66 -8.35 22.92
CA MET A 26 -27.73 -7.34 23.38
C MET A 26 -27.40 -6.58 22.11
N ALA A 27 -27.82 -5.31 22.04
CA ALA A 27 -27.25 -4.44 21.06
C ALA A 27 -25.74 -4.61 21.27
N GLN A 28 -25.06 -5.22 20.30
CA GLN A 28 -23.60 -5.22 20.30
C GLN A 28 -23.26 -3.74 20.40
N THR A 29 -22.83 -3.33 21.54
CA THR A 29 -22.22 -2.02 21.68
C THR A 29 -21.03 -2.06 20.74
N VAL A 30 -21.10 -1.26 19.69
CA VAL A 30 -19.94 -1.02 18.85
C VAL A 30 -18.82 -0.66 19.82
N SER A 31 -17.80 -1.49 19.90
CA SER A 31 -16.64 -1.23 20.74
C SER A 31 -15.48 -0.89 19.79
N PRO A 32 -14.96 0.27 19.88
CA PRO A 32 -15.25 1.38 20.80
C PRO A 32 -16.52 2.16 20.41
N PRO A 33 -17.19 2.83 21.39
CA PRO A 33 -18.39 3.59 21.08
C PRO A 33 -18.06 4.71 20.07
N PRO A 34 -18.94 4.95 19.07
CA PRO A 34 -18.81 6.09 18.17
C PRO A 34 -18.68 7.40 18.99
N ASP A 35 -17.86 8.33 18.54
CA ASP A 35 -17.62 9.67 19.13
C ASP A 35 -16.89 9.71 20.49
N GLY A 36 -16.33 8.62 20.94
CA GLY A 36 -15.44 8.63 22.10
C GLY A 36 -14.07 9.16 21.71
N GLY A 37 -13.68 10.34 22.22
CA GLY A 37 -12.28 10.76 22.17
C GLY A 37 -11.43 9.73 22.93
N TYR A 38 -10.70 8.90 22.18
CA TYR A 38 -9.71 8.01 22.79
C TYR A 38 -8.61 8.82 23.47
N PRO A 39 -8.00 8.30 24.54
CA PRO A 39 -6.82 8.92 25.13
C PRO A 39 -5.79 9.31 24.06
N ASP A 40 -5.04 10.38 24.32
CA ASP A 40 -3.92 10.82 23.47
C ASP A 40 -4.31 11.23 22.04
N LYS A 41 -5.55 11.73 21.84
CA LYS A 41 -6.08 12.25 20.57
C LYS A 41 -6.15 11.21 19.46
N ASN A 42 -6.47 9.98 19.79
CA ASN A 42 -6.75 8.93 18.82
C ASN A 42 -8.24 8.95 18.40
N THR A 43 -8.52 8.50 17.19
CA THR A 43 -9.87 8.32 16.66
C THR A 43 -10.02 6.89 16.17
N ALA A 44 -11.11 6.19 16.55
CA ALA A 44 -11.40 4.86 16.06
C ALA A 44 -12.89 4.69 15.77
N GLU A 45 -13.19 4.17 14.58
CA GLU A 45 -14.54 3.90 14.08
C GLU A 45 -14.56 2.55 13.35
N GLY A 46 -15.30 1.59 13.84
CA GLY A 46 -15.44 0.25 13.28
C GLY A 46 -15.11 -0.85 14.28
N ASP A 47 -15.57 -2.06 13.97
CA ASP A 47 -15.32 -3.23 14.84
C ASP A 47 -13.80 -3.46 14.94
N ASP A 48 -13.30 -3.55 16.19
CA ASP A 48 -11.90 -3.80 16.54
C ASP A 48 -10.87 -2.79 16.01
N ALA A 49 -11.30 -1.58 15.59
CA ALA A 49 -10.38 -0.50 15.25
C ALA A 49 -9.56 -0.05 16.48
N LEU A 50 -8.22 0.06 16.36
CA LEU A 50 -7.27 0.37 17.46
C LEU A 50 -7.37 -0.54 18.68
N PHE A 51 -7.77 -1.79 18.51
CA PHE A 51 -8.10 -2.71 19.61
C PHE A 51 -6.96 -2.90 20.63
N ASN A 52 -5.72 -3.02 20.17
CA ASN A 52 -4.56 -3.33 21.02
C ASN A 52 -3.74 -2.10 21.44
N LEU A 53 -4.25 -0.88 21.22
CA LEU A 53 -3.48 0.33 21.49
C LEU A 53 -3.16 0.50 22.99
N ALA A 54 -1.87 0.57 23.32
CA ALA A 54 -1.39 0.72 24.69
C ALA A 54 -0.82 2.12 25.00
N GLY A 55 -0.24 2.83 24.03
CA GLY A 55 0.40 4.11 24.29
C GLY A 55 0.64 5.00 23.06
N GLY A 56 0.12 4.63 21.89
CA GLY A 56 0.22 5.42 20.65
C GLY A 56 -0.66 6.67 20.68
N ARG A 57 -0.28 7.68 19.91
CA ARG A 57 -0.94 8.99 19.87
C ARG A 57 -1.28 9.43 18.46
N HIS A 58 -2.32 10.27 18.34
CA HIS A 58 -2.73 10.89 17.10
C HIS A 58 -3.01 9.88 15.97
N ASN A 59 -3.45 8.68 16.30
CA ASN A 59 -3.84 7.68 15.31
C ASN A 59 -5.29 7.88 14.90
N THR A 60 -5.59 7.69 13.62
CA THR A 60 -6.95 7.65 13.07
C THR A 60 -7.19 6.29 12.44
N ALA A 61 -8.16 5.53 12.93
CA ALA A 61 -8.54 4.22 12.42
C ALA A 61 -10.03 4.21 12.08
N VAL A 62 -10.37 4.01 10.82
CA VAL A 62 -11.76 3.94 10.33
C VAL A 62 -11.94 2.70 9.47
N GLY A 63 -12.64 1.71 9.98
CA GLY A 63 -12.90 0.44 9.29
C GLY A 63 -12.72 -0.76 10.20
N PHE A 64 -13.20 -1.91 9.73
CA PHE A 64 -13.05 -3.19 10.41
C PHE A 64 -11.56 -3.52 10.59
N GLU A 65 -11.12 -3.77 11.83
CA GLU A 65 -9.73 -4.10 12.20
C GLU A 65 -8.67 -3.08 11.72
N ALA A 66 -9.05 -1.83 11.46
CA ALA A 66 -8.08 -0.78 11.14
C ALA A 66 -7.14 -0.53 12.34
N LEU A 67 -5.79 -0.58 12.13
CA LEU A 67 -4.77 -0.48 13.19
C LEU A 67 -4.98 -1.46 14.36
N PHE A 68 -5.53 -2.65 14.09
CA PHE A 68 -5.88 -3.63 15.13
C PHE A 68 -4.72 -3.99 16.05
N SER A 69 -3.52 -4.21 15.51
CA SER A 69 -2.34 -4.68 16.25
C SER A 69 -1.47 -3.55 16.80
N ASP A 70 -1.85 -2.29 16.58
CA ASP A 70 -1.03 -1.15 16.99
C ASP A 70 -0.91 -1.08 18.52
N THR A 71 0.32 -1.00 19.01
CA THR A 71 0.59 -0.95 20.45
C THR A 71 1.09 0.41 20.93
N ILE A 72 2.08 0.95 20.24
CA ILE A 72 2.71 2.24 20.58
C ILE A 72 2.96 3.12 19.35
N GLY A 73 2.54 2.68 18.16
CA GLY A 73 2.61 3.47 16.93
C GLY A 73 1.89 4.82 17.08
N SER A 74 2.37 5.81 16.39
CA SER A 74 1.85 7.17 16.51
C SER A 74 1.78 7.88 15.17
N ASP A 75 0.87 8.85 15.08
CA ASP A 75 0.68 9.66 13.88
C ASP A 75 0.29 8.79 12.65
N ASN A 76 -0.40 7.67 12.84
CA ASN A 76 -0.86 6.81 11.75
C ASN A 76 -2.32 7.13 11.37
N THR A 77 -2.62 7.05 10.07
CA THR A 77 -3.98 7.15 9.53
C THR A 77 -4.31 5.87 8.77
N ALA A 78 -5.34 5.16 9.18
CA ALA A 78 -5.83 3.94 8.54
C ALA A 78 -7.32 4.07 8.22
N ILE A 79 -7.68 4.08 6.93
CA ILE A 79 -9.06 4.18 6.46
C ILE A 79 -9.36 3.02 5.51
N GLY A 80 -10.14 2.06 5.97
CA GLY A 80 -10.51 0.86 5.22
C GLY A 80 -10.41 -0.40 6.07
N ALA A 81 -11.10 -1.46 5.65
CA ALA A 81 -11.00 -2.75 6.33
C ALA A 81 -9.56 -3.26 6.27
N ASN A 82 -9.02 -3.69 7.42
CA ASN A 82 -7.65 -4.19 7.61
C ASN A 82 -6.53 -3.20 7.22
N ALA A 83 -6.82 -1.90 7.10
CA ALA A 83 -5.78 -0.92 6.85
C ALA A 83 -4.81 -0.87 8.05
N LEU A 84 -3.48 -1.02 7.80
CA LEU A 84 -2.44 -1.10 8.85
C LEU A 84 -2.72 -2.18 9.92
N LEU A 85 -3.38 -3.27 9.57
CA LEU A 85 -3.82 -4.33 10.50
C LEU A 85 -2.72 -4.80 11.45
N SER A 86 -1.52 -5.06 10.93
CA SER A 86 -0.38 -5.64 11.68
C SER A 86 0.61 -4.61 12.20
N ASN A 87 0.32 -3.30 12.05
CA ASN A 87 1.21 -2.26 12.57
C ASN A 87 1.38 -2.43 14.09
N THR A 88 2.59 -2.46 14.59
CA THR A 88 2.86 -2.60 16.02
C THR A 88 3.48 -1.37 16.63
N ILE A 89 4.53 -0.87 16.00
CA ILE A 89 5.31 0.29 16.46
C ILE A 89 5.55 1.32 15.35
N GLY A 90 5.16 1.01 14.10
CA GLY A 90 5.33 1.91 12.95
C GLY A 90 4.65 3.27 13.17
N ILE A 91 5.31 4.33 12.74
CA ILE A 91 4.85 5.71 12.91
C ILE A 91 4.70 6.46 11.58
N ARG A 92 3.81 7.47 11.55
CA ARG A 92 3.60 8.37 10.40
C ARG A 92 3.21 7.63 9.12
N ASN A 93 2.48 6.54 9.22
CA ASN A 93 1.97 5.84 8.06
C ASN A 93 0.56 6.31 7.71
N THR A 94 0.27 6.44 6.42
CA THR A 94 -1.07 6.71 5.90
C THR A 94 -1.50 5.56 5.02
N ALA A 95 -2.60 4.92 5.34
CA ALA A 95 -3.18 3.81 4.58
C ALA A 95 -4.66 4.10 4.29
N THR A 96 -5.02 4.23 3.01
CA THR A 96 -6.39 4.41 2.55
C THR A 96 -6.74 3.31 1.56
N GLY A 97 -7.70 2.47 1.91
CA GLY A 97 -8.15 1.34 1.10
C GLY A 97 -8.12 0.02 1.87
N ALA A 98 -8.91 -0.95 1.41
CA ALA A 98 -8.93 -2.27 2.01
C ALA A 98 -7.55 -2.95 1.89
N ASP A 99 -7.06 -3.52 2.99
CA ASP A 99 -5.75 -4.17 3.11
C ASP A 99 -4.54 -3.27 2.78
N ALA A 100 -4.69 -1.93 2.73
CA ALA A 100 -3.55 -1.03 2.52
C ALA A 100 -2.58 -1.13 3.71
N LEU A 101 -1.27 -1.34 3.45
CA LEU A 101 -0.23 -1.54 4.48
C LEU A 101 -0.56 -2.61 5.52
N ALA A 102 -1.41 -3.61 5.20
CA ALA A 102 -1.94 -4.53 6.20
C ALA A 102 -0.85 -5.31 6.96
N ASN A 103 0.27 -5.62 6.35
CA ASN A 103 1.36 -6.38 7.00
C ASN A 103 2.51 -5.50 7.51
N ASN A 104 2.34 -4.17 7.52
CA ASN A 104 3.36 -3.30 8.10
C ASN A 104 3.53 -3.60 9.60
N THR A 105 4.74 -3.78 10.06
CA THR A 105 5.03 -3.99 11.50
C THR A 105 5.72 -2.76 12.10
N ASP A 106 6.87 -2.42 11.57
CA ASP A 106 7.77 -1.39 12.09
C ASP A 106 8.08 -0.30 11.04
N GLY A 107 7.58 -0.45 9.79
CA GLY A 107 7.80 0.50 8.71
C GLY A 107 7.22 1.87 9.04
N ASN A 108 7.95 2.92 8.68
CA ASN A 108 7.61 4.31 9.03
C ASN A 108 7.45 5.18 7.80
N SER A 109 6.66 6.23 7.92
CA SER A 109 6.52 7.27 6.88
C SER A 109 6.10 6.71 5.52
N ASN A 110 5.28 5.67 5.50
CA ASN A 110 4.74 5.11 4.27
C ASN A 110 3.36 5.71 3.96
N THR A 111 3.10 5.95 2.68
CA THR A 111 1.78 6.34 2.18
C THR A 111 1.27 5.29 1.21
N ALA A 112 0.12 4.70 1.51
CA ALA A 112 -0.57 3.74 0.66
C ALA A 112 -2.01 4.21 0.39
N ASP A 113 -2.31 4.55 -0.85
CA ASP A 113 -3.66 4.93 -1.30
C ASP A 113 -4.14 4.00 -2.41
N GLY A 114 -4.94 3.04 -2.04
CA GLY A 114 -5.49 2.03 -2.94
C GLY A 114 -5.65 0.67 -2.27
N VAL A 115 -6.54 -0.13 -2.83
CA VAL A 115 -6.76 -1.51 -2.35
C VAL A 115 -5.46 -2.30 -2.48
N ARG A 116 -4.98 -2.86 -1.35
CA ARG A 116 -3.74 -3.65 -1.25
C ARG A 116 -2.46 -2.91 -1.66
N ALA A 117 -2.45 -1.58 -1.66
CA ALA A 117 -1.21 -0.83 -1.82
C ALA A 117 -0.28 -1.13 -0.63
N LEU A 118 1.01 -1.43 -0.90
CA LEU A 118 2.02 -1.80 0.11
C LEU A 118 1.61 -2.96 1.03
N LEU A 119 0.75 -3.88 0.57
CA LEU A 119 0.19 -4.93 1.42
C LEU A 119 1.24 -5.69 2.23
N HIS A 120 2.34 -6.10 1.60
CA HIS A 120 3.38 -6.92 2.23
C HIS A 120 4.56 -6.14 2.79
N ASN A 121 4.46 -4.81 2.92
CA ASN A 121 5.49 -4.04 3.59
C ASN A 121 5.62 -4.49 5.05
N THR A 122 6.82 -4.74 5.51
CA THR A 122 7.07 -5.11 6.91
C THR A 122 7.84 -4.02 7.64
N THR A 123 9.02 -3.68 7.15
CA THR A 123 9.92 -2.70 7.77
C THR A 123 10.39 -1.62 6.80
N GLY A 124 9.97 -1.67 5.53
CA GLY A 124 10.26 -0.63 4.54
C GLY A 124 9.73 0.74 4.98
N PHE A 125 10.45 1.81 4.69
CA PHE A 125 10.12 3.17 5.09
C PHE A 125 10.19 4.16 3.93
N ASP A 126 9.53 5.32 4.10
CA ASP A 126 9.50 6.40 3.11
C ASP A 126 9.00 5.96 1.72
N ASN A 127 8.07 5.01 1.66
CA ASN A 127 7.47 4.57 0.40
C ASN A 127 6.13 5.29 0.16
N THR A 128 5.87 5.63 -1.10
CA THR A 128 4.58 6.16 -1.56
C THR A 128 4.00 5.23 -2.62
N ALA A 129 2.81 4.71 -2.39
CA ALA A 129 2.10 3.83 -3.31
C ALA A 129 0.68 4.33 -3.55
N THR A 130 0.35 4.71 -4.78
CA THR A 130 -0.98 5.15 -5.19
C THR A 130 -1.51 4.27 -6.30
N GLY A 131 -2.60 3.58 -6.06
CA GLY A 131 -3.26 2.69 -7.02
C GLY A 131 -3.45 1.27 -6.51
N LEU A 132 -4.29 0.51 -7.23
CA LEU A 132 -4.53 -0.90 -6.92
C LEU A 132 -3.22 -1.68 -6.93
N GLN A 133 -2.88 -2.33 -5.81
CA GLN A 133 -1.70 -3.20 -5.67
C GLN A 133 -0.34 -2.51 -5.99
N ALA A 134 -0.26 -1.19 -5.96
CA ALA A 134 1.03 -0.50 -6.07
C ALA A 134 1.96 -0.93 -4.93
N LEU A 135 3.23 -1.28 -5.25
CA LEU A 135 4.23 -1.82 -4.29
C LEU A 135 3.74 -3.05 -3.49
N PHE A 136 2.87 -3.86 -4.07
CA PHE A 136 2.16 -4.95 -3.38
C PHE A 136 3.10 -5.88 -2.59
N ARG A 137 4.24 -6.28 -3.16
CA ARG A 137 5.19 -7.24 -2.56
C ARG A 137 6.37 -6.58 -1.85
N ASN A 138 6.38 -5.26 -1.72
CA ASN A 138 7.47 -4.60 -1.01
C ASN A 138 7.58 -5.16 0.41
N SER A 139 8.74 -5.62 0.81
CA SER A 139 8.93 -6.11 2.18
C SER A 139 9.80 -5.17 3.00
N ILE A 140 10.97 -4.86 2.50
CA ILE A 140 11.96 -4.01 3.18
C ILE A 140 12.49 -2.86 2.32
N GLY A 141 12.10 -2.81 1.03
CA GLY A 141 12.49 -1.73 0.11
C GLY A 141 12.01 -0.37 0.63
N SER A 142 12.83 0.66 0.47
CA SER A 142 12.58 1.98 1.03
C SER A 142 12.78 3.11 0.01
N GLY A 143 12.11 4.24 0.23
CA GLY A 143 12.22 5.40 -0.65
C GLY A 143 11.65 5.16 -2.05
N ASN A 144 10.70 4.26 -2.22
CA ASN A 144 10.08 3.99 -3.52
C ASN A 144 8.82 4.83 -3.71
N THR A 145 8.60 5.31 -4.94
CA THR A 145 7.36 5.96 -5.37
C THR A 145 6.71 5.15 -6.48
N ALA A 146 5.49 4.69 -6.27
CA ALA A 146 4.70 3.96 -7.24
C ALA A 146 3.32 4.62 -7.41
N ASP A 147 3.04 5.13 -8.61
CA ASP A 147 1.77 5.75 -8.96
C ASP A 147 1.18 5.05 -10.21
N GLY A 148 0.17 4.25 -9.98
CA GLY A 148 -0.52 3.46 -10.99
C GLY A 148 -0.86 2.05 -10.50
N SER A 149 -1.88 1.43 -11.12
CA SER A 149 -2.20 0.02 -10.82
C SER A 149 -1.00 -0.86 -11.12
N ASP A 150 -0.65 -1.73 -10.17
CA ASP A 150 0.46 -2.69 -10.25
C ASP A 150 1.85 -2.05 -10.48
N ALA A 151 2.01 -0.73 -10.27
CA ALA A 151 3.32 -0.09 -10.31
C ALA A 151 4.23 -0.67 -9.22
N LEU A 152 5.46 -1.10 -9.57
CA LEU A 152 6.41 -1.78 -8.66
C LEU A 152 5.82 -3.01 -7.94
N PHE A 153 4.85 -3.69 -8.54
CA PHE A 153 4.11 -4.80 -7.92
C PHE A 153 5.01 -5.86 -7.28
N ALA A 154 6.05 -6.30 -7.98
CA ALA A 154 6.93 -7.39 -7.54
C ALA A 154 8.10 -6.93 -6.67
N ASN A 155 8.26 -5.65 -6.39
CA ASN A 155 9.38 -5.13 -5.62
C ASN A 155 9.45 -5.80 -4.25
N THR A 156 10.61 -6.28 -3.85
CA THR A 156 10.80 -6.90 -2.53
C THR A 156 11.79 -6.11 -1.68
N THR A 157 12.96 -5.84 -2.22
CA THR A 157 14.07 -5.18 -1.51
C THR A 157 14.63 -3.97 -2.25
N GLY A 158 14.22 -3.76 -3.50
CA GLY A 158 14.65 -2.60 -4.30
C GLY A 158 14.26 -1.28 -3.64
N SER A 159 15.15 -0.31 -3.71
CA SER A 159 14.98 0.99 -3.05
C SER A 159 15.23 2.16 -4.01
N ALA A 160 14.69 3.32 -3.67
CA ALA A 160 14.85 4.55 -4.43
C ALA A 160 14.36 4.43 -5.90
N ASN A 161 13.30 3.65 -6.14
CA ASN A 161 12.69 3.52 -7.46
C ASN A 161 11.50 4.47 -7.61
N THR A 162 11.31 5.01 -8.80
CA THR A 162 10.15 5.81 -9.18
C THR A 162 9.44 5.14 -10.35
N ALA A 163 8.19 4.75 -10.15
CA ALA A 163 7.32 4.14 -11.15
C ALA A 163 6.04 4.97 -11.28
N ASN A 164 5.81 5.58 -12.43
CA ASN A 164 4.59 6.32 -12.71
C ASN A 164 3.94 5.78 -14.00
N GLY A 165 2.84 5.07 -13.85
CA GLY A 165 2.09 4.40 -14.91
C GLY A 165 1.67 2.99 -14.52
N ALA A 166 0.56 2.51 -15.09
CA ALA A 166 0.10 1.15 -14.85
C ALA A 166 1.18 0.13 -15.24
N GLY A 167 1.54 -0.79 -14.35
CA GLY A 167 2.58 -1.81 -14.59
C GLY A 167 3.99 -1.26 -14.78
N ALA A 168 4.27 0.01 -14.50
CA ALA A 168 5.64 0.50 -14.53
C ALA A 168 6.49 -0.23 -13.50
N LEU A 169 7.69 -0.72 -13.91
CA LEU A 169 8.59 -1.52 -13.07
C LEU A 169 7.91 -2.76 -12.44
N LEU A 170 6.93 -3.35 -13.13
CA LEU A 170 6.08 -4.43 -12.61
C LEU A 170 6.91 -5.59 -12.01
N HIS A 171 7.93 -6.04 -12.71
CA HIS A 171 8.74 -7.19 -12.34
C HIS A 171 10.00 -6.84 -11.54
N ASN A 172 10.24 -5.56 -11.22
CA ASN A 172 11.38 -5.17 -10.41
C ASN A 172 11.31 -5.88 -9.05
N ARG A 173 12.34 -6.60 -8.68
CA ARG A 173 12.42 -7.28 -7.38
C ARG A 173 13.46 -6.67 -6.46
N THR A 174 14.65 -6.46 -6.98
CA THR A 174 15.83 -6.04 -6.22
C THR A 174 16.52 -4.81 -6.80
N GLY A 175 16.19 -4.42 -8.04
CA GLY A 175 16.75 -3.26 -8.71
C GLY A 175 16.47 -1.97 -7.95
N SER A 176 17.45 -1.08 -7.90
CA SER A 176 17.38 0.17 -7.16
C SER A 176 17.74 1.38 -8.03
N GLY A 177 17.23 2.56 -7.66
CA GLY A 177 17.55 3.79 -8.38
C GLY A 177 16.94 3.88 -9.79
N ASN A 178 15.89 3.10 -10.07
CA ASN A 178 15.25 3.11 -11.39
C ASN A 178 14.14 4.17 -11.46
N THR A 179 13.99 4.81 -12.63
CA THR A 179 12.90 5.72 -12.94
C THR A 179 12.17 5.22 -14.20
N GLY A 180 10.95 4.74 -14.03
CA GLY A 180 10.07 4.30 -15.11
C GLY A 180 8.82 5.18 -15.17
N ILE A 181 8.64 5.93 -16.24
CA ILE A 181 7.48 6.82 -16.45
C ILE A 181 6.78 6.44 -17.76
N GLY A 182 5.59 5.94 -17.64
CA GLY A 182 4.75 5.45 -18.74
C GLY A 182 4.16 4.08 -18.41
N ASN A 183 3.08 3.71 -19.09
CA ASN A 183 2.48 2.38 -18.95
C ASN A 183 3.53 1.32 -19.31
N GLY A 184 3.76 0.32 -18.45
CA GLY A 184 4.73 -0.74 -18.66
C GLY A 184 6.19 -0.29 -18.82
N ALA A 185 6.54 0.94 -18.41
CA ALA A 185 7.94 1.39 -18.46
C ALA A 185 8.80 0.49 -17.56
N LEU A 186 9.96 0.01 -18.07
CA LEU A 186 10.86 -0.95 -17.39
C LEU A 186 10.18 -2.25 -16.95
N PHE A 187 9.20 -2.72 -17.71
CA PHE A 187 8.37 -3.87 -17.35
C PHE A 187 9.17 -5.13 -16.99
N SER A 188 10.17 -5.49 -17.80
CA SER A 188 10.96 -6.72 -17.62
C SER A 188 12.17 -6.56 -16.70
N ASN A 189 12.37 -5.38 -16.12
CA ASN A 189 13.49 -5.16 -15.21
C ASN A 189 13.29 -5.96 -13.91
N ILE A 190 14.15 -6.93 -13.64
CA ILE A 190 14.06 -7.75 -12.42
C ILE A 190 15.01 -7.25 -11.33
N GLY A 191 16.25 -6.97 -11.70
CA GLY A 191 17.30 -6.57 -10.78
C GLY A 191 18.21 -5.46 -11.29
N GLY A 192 18.01 -5.00 -12.54
CA GLY A 192 18.74 -3.90 -13.12
C GLY A 192 18.55 -2.60 -12.32
N SER A 193 19.61 -1.83 -12.18
CA SER A 193 19.63 -0.63 -11.35
C SER A 193 20.06 0.61 -12.13
N ASN A 194 19.66 1.79 -11.62
CA ASN A 194 20.00 3.08 -12.20
C ASN A 194 19.53 3.26 -13.65
N ASN A 195 18.40 2.68 -14.01
CA ASN A 195 17.80 2.85 -15.33
C ASN A 195 16.78 3.99 -15.32
N ILE A 196 16.77 4.79 -16.39
CA ILE A 196 15.78 5.82 -16.64
C ILE A 196 15.03 5.47 -17.92
N ALA A 197 13.71 5.32 -17.82
CA ALA A 197 12.87 5.05 -18.98
C ALA A 197 11.64 5.95 -19.02
N LEU A 198 11.40 6.53 -20.19
CA LEU A 198 10.28 7.44 -20.42
C LEU A 198 9.51 7.03 -21.68
N GLY A 199 8.21 6.90 -21.55
CA GLY A 199 7.25 6.56 -22.61
C GLY A 199 6.50 5.27 -22.34
N ASP A 200 5.41 5.07 -23.09
CA ASP A 200 4.67 3.80 -23.12
C ASP A 200 5.61 2.67 -23.53
N LEU A 201 5.71 1.62 -22.71
CA LEU A 201 6.67 0.52 -22.85
C LEU A 201 8.14 0.98 -22.97
N GLY A 202 8.46 2.21 -22.51
CA GLY A 202 9.85 2.67 -22.50
C GLY A 202 10.73 1.74 -21.67
N GLY A 203 11.83 1.23 -22.26
CA GLY A 203 12.73 0.29 -21.61
C GLY A 203 12.08 -1.04 -21.21
N ALA A 204 10.93 -1.42 -21.78
CA ALA A 204 10.18 -2.61 -21.36
C ALA A 204 11.00 -3.91 -21.42
N ASP A 205 11.96 -4.01 -22.35
CA ASP A 205 12.81 -5.18 -22.50
C ASP A 205 14.16 -5.08 -21.76
N LEU A 206 14.45 -3.95 -21.09
CA LEU A 206 15.69 -3.78 -20.35
C LEU A 206 15.79 -4.71 -19.15
N THR A 207 16.96 -5.30 -18.97
CA THR A 207 17.29 -6.12 -17.79
C THR A 207 18.65 -5.80 -17.17
N GLY A 208 19.44 -4.93 -17.80
CA GLY A 208 20.76 -4.50 -17.32
C GLY A 208 20.73 -3.15 -16.55
N ASP A 209 21.91 -2.56 -16.35
CA ASP A 209 22.11 -1.41 -15.48
C ASP A 209 22.48 -0.14 -16.22
N ASN A 210 22.25 1.02 -15.60
CA ASN A 210 22.74 2.33 -16.01
C ASN A 210 22.31 2.75 -17.43
N ASN A 211 21.07 2.45 -17.81
CA ASN A 211 20.56 2.82 -19.14
C ASN A 211 19.64 4.04 -19.05
N ILE A 212 19.62 4.83 -20.14
CA ILE A 212 18.65 5.91 -20.36
C ILE A 212 17.88 5.59 -21.64
N VAL A 213 16.57 5.41 -21.54
CA VAL A 213 15.71 5.05 -22.66
C VAL A 213 14.52 5.99 -22.76
N ILE A 214 14.34 6.62 -23.91
CA ILE A 214 13.22 7.52 -24.17
C ILE A 214 12.52 7.08 -25.45
N GLY A 215 11.25 6.67 -25.36
CA GLY A 215 10.46 6.26 -26.54
C GLY A 215 11.05 5.07 -27.31
N ASN A 216 11.68 4.13 -26.60
CA ASN A 216 12.26 2.90 -27.14
C ASN A 216 12.08 1.76 -26.13
N GLN A 217 11.89 0.52 -26.57
CA GLN A 217 11.70 -0.62 -25.66
C GLN A 217 13.01 -1.11 -25.01
N GLY A 218 14.17 -0.67 -25.50
CA GLY A 218 15.47 -1.16 -25.02
C GLY A 218 15.81 -2.54 -25.56
N VAL A 219 16.88 -3.12 -25.06
CA VAL A 219 17.34 -4.48 -25.41
C VAL A 219 17.70 -5.25 -24.15
N ALA A 220 17.31 -6.51 -24.08
CA ALA A 220 17.60 -7.37 -22.93
C ALA A 220 19.11 -7.52 -22.69
N GLY A 221 19.55 -7.37 -21.44
CA GLY A 221 20.96 -7.48 -21.04
C GLY A 221 21.83 -6.26 -21.35
N GLU A 222 21.27 -5.25 -22.00
CA GLU A 222 22.01 -4.02 -22.30
C GLU A 222 22.30 -3.23 -21.04
N SER A 223 23.50 -2.63 -20.99
CA SER A 223 23.92 -1.77 -19.87
C SER A 223 24.76 -0.59 -20.38
N ASN A 224 24.73 0.50 -19.60
CA ASN A 224 25.51 1.73 -19.89
C ASN A 224 25.18 2.37 -21.24
N THR A 225 23.94 2.32 -21.66
CA THR A 225 23.49 2.76 -22.99
C THR A 225 22.45 3.88 -22.90
N ILE A 226 22.50 4.80 -23.86
CA ILE A 226 21.47 5.81 -24.07
C ILE A 226 20.76 5.51 -25.39
N ARG A 227 19.43 5.31 -25.33
CA ARG A 227 18.54 5.14 -26.48
C ARG A 227 17.46 6.19 -26.48
N ILE A 228 17.40 6.98 -27.54
CA ILE A 228 16.34 8.00 -27.72
C ILE A 228 15.66 7.75 -29.06
N GLY A 229 14.38 7.42 -29.01
CA GLY A 229 13.58 7.11 -30.19
C GLY A 229 13.82 5.72 -30.77
N ASP A 230 12.94 5.34 -31.68
CA ASP A 230 12.99 4.10 -32.44
C ASP A 230 13.32 4.39 -33.90
N GLN A 231 14.34 3.74 -34.47
CA GLN A 231 14.80 3.92 -35.86
C GLN A 231 13.72 3.63 -36.92
N GLN A 232 12.70 2.82 -36.54
CA GLN A 232 11.59 2.51 -37.45
C GLN A 232 10.50 3.62 -37.44
N THR A 233 10.49 4.45 -36.42
CA THR A 233 9.46 5.46 -36.21
C THR A 233 10.00 6.91 -36.41
N GLN A 234 11.18 7.19 -35.83
CA GLN A 234 11.81 8.51 -35.97
C GLN A 234 12.83 8.52 -37.10
N THR A 235 12.57 9.35 -38.11
CA THR A 235 13.44 9.49 -39.30
C THR A 235 14.47 10.60 -39.19
N THR A 236 14.31 11.52 -38.23
CA THR A 236 15.20 12.64 -37.99
C THR A 236 15.36 12.92 -36.51
N THR A 237 16.58 13.25 -36.09
CA THR A 237 16.90 13.64 -34.72
C THR A 237 17.60 15.00 -34.72
N PHE A 238 17.12 15.94 -33.90
CA PHE A 238 17.75 17.21 -33.66
C PHE A 238 18.29 17.27 -32.24
N VAL A 239 19.60 17.31 -32.06
CA VAL A 239 20.24 17.50 -30.77
C VAL A 239 21.06 18.80 -30.83
N ALA A 240 20.55 19.86 -30.17
CA ALA A 240 21.23 21.13 -30.12
C ALA A 240 22.37 21.12 -29.09
N GLY A 241 23.45 21.84 -29.38
CA GLY A 241 24.53 22.11 -28.42
C GLY A 241 25.58 21.01 -28.28
N ILE A 242 25.59 19.98 -29.13
CA ILE A 242 26.72 19.04 -29.19
C ILE A 242 27.79 19.72 -30.04
N SER A 243 28.74 20.41 -29.40
CA SER A 243 29.90 20.99 -30.08
C SER A 243 31.18 20.38 -29.51
N GLY A 244 32.09 19.96 -30.40
CA GLY A 244 33.49 19.72 -30.07
C GLY A 244 33.96 18.30 -29.83
N VAL A 245 33.15 17.26 -30.02
CA VAL A 245 33.66 15.87 -30.05
C VAL A 245 33.24 15.22 -31.37
N PRO A 246 34.16 14.71 -32.20
CA PRO A 246 33.80 13.91 -33.36
C PRO A 246 33.06 12.65 -32.92
N VAL A 247 31.84 12.45 -33.38
CA VAL A 247 31.16 11.15 -33.23
C VAL A 247 31.76 10.27 -34.33
N GLU A 248 32.67 9.38 -33.99
CA GLU A 248 33.12 8.37 -34.93
C GLU A 248 31.94 7.41 -35.22
N ALA A 249 31.54 7.39 -36.49
CA ALA A 249 30.57 6.40 -36.94
C ALA A 249 31.25 5.02 -36.93
N THR A 250 30.77 4.13 -36.07
CA THR A 250 31.11 2.69 -36.07
C THR A 250 30.08 1.90 -36.87
#